data_9d764a39b12e49a675d7e66e190e1c78
#
_entry.id   9d764a39b12e49a675d7e66e190e1c78
#
_cell.length_a   1.000
_cell.length_b   1.000
_cell.length_c   1.000
_cell.angle_alpha   90.00
_cell.angle_beta   90.00
_cell.angle_gamma   90.00
#
_symmetry.space_group_name_H-M   'P 1'
#
loop_
_entity.id
_entity.type
_entity.pdbx_description
1 polymer ?
#
loop_
_entity_poly.entity_id
_entity_poly.type
_entity_poly.pdbx_seq_one_letter_code
_entity_poly.pdbx_strand_id
1 'polypeptide(L)'
;MTDEELLETARQVRANAHCPYSGFHVGSALLDENGDVHVGCNVENAAYSNVSCAEAGAISAMIAAGGKRIVTIAVAGGDETKTRACTPCGGCRQRINEFSDENTRIIVKDDDETWHSYTMEELLPSSFHL
;
A
#
# COMPACT_ATOMS: atom_id res chain seq x y z
N MET A 1 -12.75 -6.71 -8.99
CA MET A 1 -12.55 -6.61 -7.52
C MET A 1 -13.04 -5.25 -7.05
N THR A 2 -13.83 -5.23 -5.99
CA THR A 2 -14.33 -3.99 -5.40
C THR A 2 -13.27 -3.37 -4.49
N ASP A 3 -13.44 -2.09 -4.13
CA ASP A 3 -12.56 -1.42 -3.19
C ASP A 3 -12.53 -2.14 -1.83
N GLU A 4 -13.68 -2.59 -1.37
CA GLU A 4 -13.80 -3.32 -0.10
C GLU A 4 -13.04 -4.64 -0.14
N GLU A 5 -13.13 -5.38 -1.26
CA GLU A 5 -12.39 -6.63 -1.44
C GLU A 5 -10.87 -6.36 -1.47
N LEU A 6 -10.45 -5.27 -2.10
CA LEU A 6 -9.04 -4.90 -2.16
C LEU A 6 -8.50 -4.52 -0.77
N LEU A 7 -9.29 -3.75 -0.01
CA LEU A 7 -8.97 -3.42 1.39
C LEU A 7 -8.88 -4.67 2.25
N GLU A 8 -9.79 -5.61 2.06
CA GLU A 8 -9.77 -6.88 2.81
C GLU A 8 -8.56 -7.72 2.45
N THR A 9 -8.16 -7.75 1.18
CA THR A 9 -6.95 -8.43 0.75
C THR A 9 -5.70 -7.82 1.42
N ALA A 10 -5.63 -6.48 1.48
CA ALA A 10 -4.56 -5.79 2.18
C ALA A 10 -4.54 -6.13 3.68
N ARG A 11 -5.71 -6.18 4.29
CA ARG A 11 -5.85 -6.55 5.71
C ARG A 11 -5.36 -7.98 5.97
N GLN A 12 -5.68 -8.91 5.09
CA GLN A 12 -5.27 -10.31 5.23
C GLN A 12 -3.75 -10.47 5.13
N VAL A 13 -3.13 -9.82 4.15
CA VAL A 13 -1.68 -9.94 3.97
C VAL A 13 -0.91 -9.25 5.09
N ARG A 14 -1.51 -8.28 5.76
CA ARG A 14 -0.95 -7.59 6.93
C ARG A 14 -0.52 -8.58 8.02
N ALA A 15 -1.25 -9.66 8.18
CA ALA A 15 -0.94 -10.68 9.19
C ALA A 15 0.44 -11.32 8.98
N ASN A 16 0.96 -11.31 7.77
CA ASN A 16 2.25 -11.91 7.43
C ASN A 16 3.43 -10.96 7.59
N ALA A 17 3.19 -9.71 7.99
CA ALA A 17 4.25 -8.72 8.12
C ALA A 17 5.32 -9.17 9.11
N HIS A 18 6.58 -8.89 8.76
CA HIS A 18 7.72 -9.12 9.64
C HIS A 18 8.06 -7.79 10.32
N CYS A 19 7.56 -7.58 11.52
CA CYS A 19 7.71 -6.30 12.24
C CYS A 19 8.05 -6.51 13.72
N PRO A 20 9.16 -7.23 14.03
CA PRO A 20 9.52 -7.56 15.41
C PRO A 20 9.95 -6.36 16.25
N TYR A 21 10.29 -5.24 15.60
CA TYR A 21 10.78 -4.04 16.28
C TYR A 21 9.65 -3.08 16.62
N SER A 22 8.74 -2.81 15.69
CA SER A 22 7.66 -1.86 15.90
C SER A 22 6.35 -2.50 16.34
N GLY A 23 6.12 -3.75 15.98
CA GLY A 23 4.81 -4.38 16.17
C GLY A 23 3.71 -3.81 15.29
N PHE A 24 4.04 -2.90 14.36
CA PHE A 24 3.07 -2.28 13.47
C PHE A 24 3.05 -3.02 12.13
N HIS A 25 1.96 -3.74 11.88
CA HIS A 25 1.75 -4.55 10.68
C HIS A 25 1.10 -3.71 9.60
N VAL A 26 1.65 -3.74 8.39
CA VAL A 26 1.05 -3.08 7.23
C VAL A 26 0.94 -4.08 6.09
N GLY A 27 -0.24 -4.12 5.48
CA GLY A 27 -0.48 -4.85 4.25
C GLY A 27 -0.89 -3.90 3.15
N SER A 28 -0.54 -4.25 1.92
CA SER A 28 -0.95 -3.51 0.74
C SER A 28 -1.42 -4.48 -0.33
N ALA A 29 -2.44 -4.07 -1.07
CA ALA A 29 -2.93 -4.78 -2.24
C ALA A 29 -3.20 -3.76 -3.33
N LEU A 30 -2.71 -4.00 -4.53
CA LEU A 30 -2.94 -3.10 -5.64
C LEU A 30 -3.54 -3.85 -6.82
N LEU A 31 -4.36 -3.13 -7.59
CA LEU A 31 -4.96 -3.59 -8.83
C LEU A 31 -4.23 -2.88 -9.97
N ASP A 32 -3.69 -3.64 -10.91
CA ASP A 32 -2.97 -3.08 -12.05
C ASP A 32 -3.89 -2.88 -13.27
N GLU A 33 -3.33 -2.35 -14.34
CA GLU A 33 -4.07 -2.05 -15.57
C GLU A 33 -4.63 -3.30 -16.27
N ASN A 34 -4.11 -4.48 -15.94
CA ASN A 34 -4.55 -5.75 -16.52
C ASN A 34 -5.65 -6.44 -15.69
N GLY A 35 -6.02 -5.83 -14.57
CA GLY A 35 -6.99 -6.42 -13.65
C GLY A 35 -6.38 -7.42 -12.67
N ASP A 36 -5.06 -7.51 -12.59
CA ASP A 36 -4.37 -8.41 -11.68
C ASP A 36 -4.11 -7.73 -10.34
N VAL A 37 -4.16 -8.51 -9.26
CA VAL A 37 -3.94 -8.03 -7.90
C VAL A 37 -2.57 -8.49 -7.42
N HIS A 38 -1.81 -7.56 -6.85
CA HIS A 38 -0.49 -7.82 -6.28
C HIS A 38 -0.47 -7.36 -4.84
N VAL A 39 0.21 -8.11 -3.97
CA VAL A 39 0.20 -7.86 -2.54
C VAL A 39 1.62 -7.70 -1.99
N GLY A 40 1.71 -7.01 -0.85
CA GLY A 40 2.93 -6.88 -0.09
C GLY A 40 2.62 -6.62 1.37
N CYS A 41 3.60 -6.85 2.22
CA CYS A 41 3.53 -6.49 3.63
C CYS A 41 4.88 -5.89 4.05
N ASN A 42 4.91 -5.18 5.19
CA ASN A 42 6.17 -4.60 5.63
C ASN A 42 7.12 -5.68 6.15
N VAL A 43 8.39 -5.48 5.86
CA VAL A 43 9.48 -6.36 6.29
C VAL A 43 10.53 -5.49 6.98
N GLU A 44 10.60 -5.56 8.29
CA GLU A 44 11.60 -4.86 9.08
C GLU A 44 12.93 -5.60 9.06
N ASN A 45 13.98 -4.91 9.42
CA ASN A 45 15.32 -5.45 9.43
C ASN A 45 16.09 -4.82 10.57
N ALA A 46 16.99 -5.59 11.20
CA ALA A 46 17.88 -5.04 12.24
C ALA A 46 18.73 -3.90 11.70
N ALA A 47 19.07 -3.92 10.41
CA ALA A 47 19.65 -2.78 9.71
C ALA A 47 18.49 -1.91 9.20
N TYR A 48 18.18 -0.86 9.92
CA TYR A 48 16.97 -0.05 9.69
C TYR A 48 16.85 0.49 8.27
N SER A 49 17.96 0.76 7.59
CA SER A 49 17.96 1.22 6.20
C SER A 49 17.46 0.17 5.21
N ASN A 50 17.36 -1.09 5.63
CA ASN A 50 16.92 -2.19 4.78
C ASN A 50 15.45 -2.57 4.97
N VAL A 51 14.69 -1.75 5.68
CA VAL A 51 13.25 -1.96 5.87
C VAL A 51 12.53 -1.78 4.52
N SER A 52 11.59 -2.68 4.25
CA SER A 52 10.72 -2.56 3.07
C SER A 52 9.29 -2.31 3.51
N CYS A 53 8.66 -1.29 2.93
CA CYS A 53 7.25 -0.99 3.17
C CYS A 53 6.35 -1.95 2.39
N ALA A 54 5.12 -2.13 2.86
CA ALA A 54 4.13 -2.99 2.21
C ALA A 54 3.89 -2.58 0.76
N GLU A 55 3.75 -1.29 0.52
CA GLU A 55 3.49 -0.74 -0.81
C GLU A 55 4.64 -1.03 -1.77
N ALA A 56 5.88 -0.92 -1.30
CA ALA A 56 7.06 -1.26 -2.10
C ALA A 56 7.03 -2.74 -2.51
N GLY A 57 6.63 -3.62 -1.61
CA GLY A 57 6.49 -5.05 -1.91
C GLY A 57 5.43 -5.32 -2.97
N ALA A 58 4.27 -4.70 -2.85
CA ALA A 58 3.18 -4.85 -3.82
C ALA A 58 3.59 -4.31 -5.21
N ILE A 59 4.27 -3.16 -5.25
CA ILE A 59 4.76 -2.58 -6.50
C ILE A 59 5.81 -3.48 -7.14
N SER A 60 6.75 -4.02 -6.36
CA SER A 60 7.75 -4.95 -6.87
C SER A 60 7.11 -6.20 -7.47
N ALA A 61 6.08 -6.73 -6.82
CA ALA A 61 5.33 -7.88 -7.32
C ALA A 61 4.62 -7.54 -8.65
N MET A 62 4.02 -6.37 -8.75
CA MET A 62 3.38 -5.91 -9.98
C MET A 62 4.36 -5.85 -11.13
N ILE A 63 5.49 -5.19 -10.94
CA ILE A 63 6.51 -5.04 -11.99
C ILE A 63 7.05 -6.41 -12.41
N ALA A 64 7.34 -7.28 -11.44
CA ALA A 64 7.85 -8.64 -11.72
C ALA A 64 6.85 -9.46 -12.54
N ALA A 65 5.56 -9.22 -12.38
CA ALA A 65 4.50 -9.92 -13.12
C ALA A 65 4.16 -9.26 -14.47
N GLY A 66 4.78 -8.13 -14.80
CA GLY A 66 4.59 -7.43 -16.08
C GLY A 66 3.57 -6.30 -16.05
N GLY A 67 2.96 -6.00 -14.90
CA GLY A 67 2.09 -4.85 -14.74
C GLY A 67 2.91 -3.56 -14.69
N LYS A 68 2.30 -2.44 -15.08
CA LYS A 68 3.03 -1.18 -15.25
C LYS A 68 2.35 0.02 -14.62
N ARG A 69 1.08 -0.08 -14.26
CA ARG A 69 0.31 1.06 -13.75
C ARG A 69 -0.63 0.61 -12.63
N ILE A 70 -0.69 1.42 -11.60
CA ILE A 70 -1.59 1.20 -10.46
C ILE A 70 -2.93 1.86 -10.77
N VAL A 71 -4.00 1.06 -10.82
CA VAL A 71 -5.37 1.57 -10.92
C VAL A 71 -5.87 1.96 -9.53
N THR A 72 -5.71 1.07 -8.56
CA THR A 72 -6.09 1.31 -7.17
C THR A 72 -5.09 0.59 -6.27
N ILE A 73 -4.69 1.23 -5.18
CA ILE A 73 -3.86 0.60 -4.17
C ILE A 73 -4.50 0.78 -2.80
N ALA A 74 -4.64 -0.33 -2.08
CA ALA A 74 -5.16 -0.36 -0.72
C ALA A 74 -4.02 -0.50 0.27
N VAL A 75 -4.12 0.21 1.39
CA VAL A 75 -3.15 0.12 2.49
C VAL A 75 -3.92 -0.13 3.78
N ALA A 76 -3.53 -1.17 4.52
CA ALA A 76 -4.16 -1.53 5.78
C ALA A 76 -3.08 -1.66 6.85
N GLY A 77 -3.16 -0.82 7.88
CA GLY A 77 -2.24 -0.84 9.01
C GLY A 77 -2.91 -1.29 10.29
N GLY A 78 -2.10 -1.70 11.26
CA GLY A 78 -2.58 -2.05 12.57
C GLY A 78 -1.70 -3.07 13.28
N ASP A 79 -2.26 -3.67 14.32
CA ASP A 79 -1.66 -4.82 14.97
C ASP A 79 -2.41 -6.10 14.54
N GLU A 80 -2.16 -7.21 15.20
CA GLU A 80 -2.76 -8.50 14.85
C GLU A 80 -4.29 -8.52 15.00
N THR A 81 -4.85 -7.64 15.83
CA THR A 81 -6.26 -7.70 16.22
C THR A 81 -7.06 -6.49 15.77
N LYS A 82 -6.44 -5.39 15.39
CA LYS A 82 -7.11 -4.10 15.29
C LYS A 82 -6.54 -3.26 14.16
N THR A 83 -7.43 -2.70 13.35
CA THR A 83 -7.07 -1.72 12.32
C THR A 83 -6.67 -0.39 12.96
N ARG A 84 -5.59 0.19 12.46
CA ARG A 84 -5.12 1.52 12.82
C ARG A 84 -5.02 2.36 11.56
N ALA A 85 -5.32 3.64 11.68
CA ALA A 85 -5.18 4.57 10.55
C ALA A 85 -3.75 4.50 10.00
N CYS A 86 -3.63 4.31 8.69
CA CYS A 86 -2.34 4.15 8.02
C CYS A 86 -2.43 4.66 6.59
N THR A 87 -1.99 5.90 6.37
CA THR A 87 -1.76 6.39 5.02
C THR A 87 -0.34 6.04 4.60
N PRO A 88 -0.05 5.93 3.28
CA PRO A 88 1.33 5.69 2.84
C PRO A 88 2.26 6.79 3.33
N CYS A 89 3.46 6.42 3.79
CA CYS A 89 4.48 7.39 4.16
C CYS A 89 4.97 8.16 2.93
N GLY A 90 5.74 9.23 3.16
CA GLY A 90 6.23 10.08 2.07
C GLY A 90 6.99 9.31 1.00
N GLY A 91 7.87 8.38 1.41
CA GLY A 91 8.62 7.54 0.48
C GLY A 91 7.72 6.67 -0.38
N CYS A 92 6.69 6.07 0.22
CA CYS A 92 5.72 5.26 -0.52
C CYS A 92 4.82 6.10 -1.42
N ARG A 93 4.50 7.32 -1.03
CA ARG A 93 3.76 8.22 -1.91
C ARG A 93 4.54 8.49 -3.20
N GLN A 94 5.85 8.70 -3.10
CA GLN A 94 6.70 8.87 -4.27
C GLN A 94 6.78 7.58 -5.09
N ARG A 95 6.86 6.40 -4.44
CA ARG A 95 6.86 5.10 -5.14
C ARG A 95 5.57 4.88 -5.91
N ILE A 96 4.43 5.15 -5.29
CA ILE A 96 3.12 5.01 -5.92
C ILE A 96 2.99 6.00 -7.08
N ASN A 97 3.50 7.22 -6.89
CA ASN A 97 3.41 8.28 -7.90
C ASN A 97 4.07 7.88 -9.24
N GLU A 98 5.16 7.12 -9.19
CA GLU A 98 5.86 6.66 -10.39
C GLU A 98 4.95 5.86 -11.33
N PHE A 99 3.98 5.11 -10.78
CA PHE A 99 3.13 4.20 -11.52
C PHE A 99 1.67 4.65 -11.55
N SER A 100 1.41 5.90 -11.23
CA SER A 100 0.06 6.47 -11.11
C SER A 100 -0.26 7.42 -12.25
N ASP A 101 -1.56 7.64 -12.45
CA ASP A 101 -2.09 8.75 -13.23
C ASP A 101 -3.14 9.49 -12.39
N GLU A 102 -3.84 10.46 -13.00
CA GLU A 102 -4.86 11.26 -12.31
C GLU A 102 -6.06 10.43 -11.84
N ASN A 103 -6.22 9.23 -12.37
CA ASN A 103 -7.34 8.36 -12.01
C ASN A 103 -6.96 7.31 -10.96
N THR A 104 -5.70 7.20 -10.60
CA THR A 104 -5.24 6.26 -9.57
C THR A 104 -5.82 6.65 -8.22
N ARG A 105 -6.35 5.67 -7.50
CA ARG A 105 -6.92 5.87 -6.18
C ARG A 105 -6.12 5.12 -5.13
N ILE A 106 -5.89 5.79 -4.01
CA ILE A 106 -5.24 5.22 -2.83
C ILE A 106 -6.32 5.09 -1.76
N ILE A 107 -6.63 3.88 -1.34
CA ILE A 107 -7.71 3.62 -0.38
C ILE A 107 -7.15 3.07 0.92
N VAL A 108 -7.65 3.62 2.02
CA VAL A 108 -7.17 3.30 3.37
C VAL A 108 -8.36 3.22 4.34
N LYS A 109 -8.17 2.51 5.45
CA LYS A 109 -9.15 2.50 6.55
C LYS A 109 -8.60 3.23 7.76
N ASP A 110 -9.50 3.88 8.49
CA ASP A 110 -9.22 4.50 9.78
C ASP A 110 -9.40 3.51 10.94
N ASP A 111 -9.10 3.97 12.15
CA ASP A 111 -9.26 3.20 13.39
C ASP A 111 -10.70 2.71 13.61
N ASP A 112 -11.69 3.44 13.12
CA ASP A 112 -13.11 3.12 13.24
C ASP A 112 -13.66 2.28 12.08
N GLU A 113 -12.77 1.73 11.23
CA GLU A 113 -13.11 0.93 10.04
C GLU A 113 -13.76 1.74 8.91
N THR A 114 -13.86 3.07 9.03
CA THR A 114 -14.28 3.94 7.92
C THR A 114 -13.16 4.03 6.90
N TRP A 115 -13.48 3.89 5.62
CA TRP A 115 -12.45 3.96 4.59
C TRP A 115 -12.54 5.24 3.76
N HIS A 116 -11.40 5.67 3.26
CA HIS A 116 -11.23 6.89 2.48
C HIS A 116 -10.49 6.61 1.19
N SER A 117 -10.80 7.39 0.16
CA SER A 117 -10.13 7.32 -1.13
C SER A 117 -9.44 8.65 -1.41
N TYR A 118 -8.19 8.59 -1.84
CA TYR A 118 -7.37 9.75 -2.18
C TYR A 118 -6.85 9.63 -3.60
N THR A 119 -6.63 10.78 -4.24
CA THR A 119 -5.83 10.86 -5.46
C THR A 119 -4.36 11.07 -5.11
N MET A 120 -3.46 10.85 -6.07
CA MET A 120 -2.06 11.16 -5.84
C MET A 120 -1.81 12.64 -5.63
N GLU A 121 -2.54 13.50 -6.32
CA GLU A 121 -2.42 14.95 -6.14
C GLU A 121 -2.75 15.37 -4.71
N GLU A 122 -3.75 14.74 -4.10
CA GLU A 122 -4.09 15.00 -2.69
C GLU A 122 -2.98 14.57 -1.73
N LEU A 123 -2.34 13.42 -1.99
CA LEU A 123 -1.32 12.85 -1.09
C LEU A 123 0.09 13.37 -1.37
N LEU A 124 0.37 13.83 -2.58
CA LEU A 124 1.69 14.29 -2.99
C LEU A 124 1.57 15.46 -3.96
N PRO A 125 1.07 16.63 -3.48
CA PRO A 125 0.96 17.80 -4.33
C PRO A 125 2.33 18.27 -4.82
N SER A 126 2.37 18.81 -6.05
CA SER A 126 3.63 19.27 -6.67
C SER A 126 4.70 18.18 -6.68
N SER A 127 4.31 16.97 -7.03
CA SER A 127 5.17 15.79 -6.96
C SER A 127 6.35 15.86 -7.93
N PHE A 128 7.45 15.22 -7.52
CA PHE A 128 8.62 15.07 -8.38
C PHE A 128 8.40 13.94 -9.41
N HIS A 129 8.73 14.22 -10.66
CA HIS A 129 8.81 13.22 -11.73
C HIS A 129 9.82 13.69 -12.78
N LEU A 130 10.35 12.76 -13.52
CA LEU A 130 11.29 13.07 -14.61
C LEU A 130 10.59 13.27 -15.96
#